data_9898be95136413a5dee2df8eac38e773
#
_entry.id   9898be95136413a5dee2df8eac38e773
#
_cell.length_a   1.000
_cell.length_b   1.000
_cell.length_c   1.000
_cell.angle_alpha   90.00
_cell.angle_beta   90.00
_cell.angle_gamma   90.00
#
_symmetry.space_group_name_H-M   'P 1'
#
loop_
_entity.id
_entity.type
_entity.pdbx_description
1 polymer ?
#
loop_
_entity_poly.entity_id
_entity_poly.type
_entity_poly.pdbx_seq_one_letter_code
_entity_poly.pdbx_strand_id
1 'polypeptide(L)'
;MRLIPRFLPLVLLIITAQVAFTQDSLPELVRRVKPSVVAIATYDSSGEALMTGSGFFVGPGQVITNLHVVRGATRAEIKTLDGKGKVYPVTGALDVDEEGDLALLRVDMPLERARSSEMAEALPDEGERIFVIGNPLKLEGSVSDGIVSAVREVPNLGRIIQITAPISHGNSGSPVFNLRGQVLGVVTVKVTNGQNINLAIASARVTQLHGETLRPLKDLPTKSKSDLAESLYRTGLESLWLGNYDNAVGYFENAVNKNPRRAEAWLQVGYCKVKQGKNGEAIRAYQRALLLKPGDADIQNKLGDAYYYAGRLREAIEAYTEATHLRPDCAEFYYNLATAYSESGNPSMASDEARVLERLDHKLYERYLRERM
;
A
#
# COMPACT_ATOMS: atom_id res chain seq x y z
N MET A 1 75.38 -34.85 24.30
CA MET A 1 73.93 -35.10 24.61
C MET A 1 73.25 -33.75 24.61
N ARG A 2 72.59 -33.36 23.52
CA ARG A 2 71.85 -32.07 23.39
C ARG A 2 70.37 -32.38 23.51
N LEU A 3 69.73 -31.83 24.55
CA LEU A 3 68.28 -31.86 24.78
C LEU A 3 67.57 -30.86 23.85
N ILE A 4 66.65 -31.35 23.00
CA ILE A 4 65.78 -30.53 22.16
C ILE A 4 64.49 -30.30 22.92
N PRO A 5 64.06 -29.03 23.14
CA PRO A 5 62.76 -28.76 23.77
C PRO A 5 61.64 -29.02 22.77
N ARG A 6 60.68 -29.87 23.15
CA ARG A 6 59.43 -30.08 22.41
C ARG A 6 58.47 -28.91 22.70
N PHE A 7 58.26 -28.06 21.72
CA PHE A 7 57.16 -27.09 21.74
C PHE A 7 55.83 -27.79 21.44
N LEU A 8 54.93 -27.77 22.40
CA LEU A 8 53.56 -28.21 22.21
C LEU A 8 52.75 -27.02 21.68
N PRO A 9 52.07 -27.05 20.51
CA PRO A 9 51.25 -25.97 20.07
C PRO A 9 49.95 -25.90 20.90
N LEU A 10 49.75 -24.80 21.60
CA LEU A 10 48.51 -24.50 22.30
C LEU A 10 47.44 -24.13 21.24
N VAL A 11 46.56 -25.08 20.93
CA VAL A 11 45.37 -24.82 20.07
C VAL A 11 44.36 -24.04 20.88
N LEU A 12 44.28 -22.73 20.63
CA LEU A 12 43.30 -21.85 21.21
C LEU A 12 41.96 -22.10 20.50
N LEU A 13 41.06 -22.86 21.13
CA LEU A 13 39.70 -23.11 20.62
C LEU A 13 38.88 -21.83 20.87
N ILE A 14 38.72 -20.97 19.86
CA ILE A 14 37.80 -19.84 19.90
C ILE A 14 36.39 -20.36 19.71
N ILE A 15 35.67 -20.54 20.81
CA ILE A 15 34.23 -20.81 20.80
C ILE A 15 33.54 -19.49 20.47
N THR A 16 33.18 -19.26 19.20
CA THR A 16 32.27 -18.22 18.81
C THR A 16 30.87 -18.65 19.27
N ALA A 17 30.41 -18.09 20.38
CA ALA A 17 29.01 -18.18 20.75
C ALA A 17 28.18 -17.48 19.66
N GLN A 18 27.61 -18.26 18.74
CA GLN A 18 26.55 -17.77 17.87
C GLN A 18 25.35 -17.48 18.78
N VAL A 19 25.09 -16.20 19.00
CA VAL A 19 23.81 -15.77 19.61
C VAL A 19 22.75 -16.15 18.58
N ALA A 20 22.13 -17.30 18.75
CA ALA A 20 20.94 -17.66 18.02
C ALA A 20 19.86 -16.68 18.45
N PHE A 21 19.56 -15.70 17.61
CA PHE A 21 18.33 -14.93 17.73
C PHE A 21 17.18 -15.93 17.56
N THR A 22 16.63 -16.40 18.69
CA THR A 22 15.41 -17.19 18.65
C THR A 22 14.30 -16.27 18.14
N GLN A 23 13.81 -16.55 16.95
CA GLN A 23 12.63 -15.87 16.41
C GLN A 23 11.46 -16.16 17.36
N ASP A 24 10.75 -15.11 17.82
CA ASP A 24 9.56 -15.25 18.66
C ASP A 24 8.62 -16.28 18.04
N SER A 25 8.03 -17.13 18.84
CA SER A 25 6.93 -17.99 18.40
C SER A 25 5.72 -17.12 18.03
N LEU A 26 4.89 -17.59 17.10
CA LEU A 26 3.69 -16.83 16.71
C LEU A 26 2.81 -16.42 17.90
N PRO A 27 2.56 -17.26 18.93
CA PRO A 27 1.82 -16.85 20.13
C PRO A 27 2.49 -15.72 20.92
N GLU A 28 3.82 -15.69 21.01
CA GLU A 28 4.56 -14.62 21.70
C GLU A 28 4.47 -13.32 20.92
N LEU A 29 4.65 -13.41 19.60
CA LEU A 29 4.53 -12.28 18.69
C LEU A 29 3.13 -11.67 18.73
N VAL A 30 2.09 -12.50 18.69
CA VAL A 30 0.69 -12.05 18.84
C VAL A 30 0.48 -11.32 20.15
N ARG A 31 0.97 -11.87 21.28
CA ARG A 31 0.87 -11.20 22.58
C ARG A 31 1.57 -9.84 22.61
N ARG A 32 2.67 -9.70 21.89
CA ARG A 32 3.44 -8.45 21.78
C ARG A 32 2.71 -7.39 20.99
N VAL A 33 2.13 -7.72 19.82
CA VAL A 33 1.53 -6.74 18.91
C VAL A 33 0.04 -6.53 19.11
N LYS A 34 -0.70 -7.48 19.69
CA LYS A 34 -2.16 -7.39 19.90
C LYS A 34 -2.61 -6.11 20.64
N PRO A 35 -1.85 -5.57 21.62
CA PRO A 35 -2.23 -4.31 22.29
C PRO A 35 -2.19 -3.09 21.38
N SER A 36 -1.58 -3.16 20.20
CA SER A 36 -1.61 -2.07 19.21
C SER A 36 -2.85 -2.10 18.33
N VAL A 37 -3.66 -3.17 18.36
CA VAL A 37 -4.85 -3.34 17.54
C VAL A 37 -6.10 -2.98 18.34
N VAL A 38 -7.09 -2.41 17.66
CA VAL A 38 -8.36 -1.97 18.24
C VAL A 38 -9.55 -2.47 17.42
N ALA A 39 -10.65 -2.75 18.12
CA ALA A 39 -11.96 -2.87 17.47
C ALA A 39 -12.59 -1.48 17.34
N ILE A 40 -13.30 -1.23 16.26
CA ILE A 40 -13.98 0.05 15.98
C ILE A 40 -15.47 -0.21 15.85
N ALA A 41 -16.28 0.62 16.50
CA ALA A 41 -17.72 0.68 16.34
C ALA A 41 -18.13 2.09 15.93
N THR A 42 -19.03 2.20 14.96
CA THR A 42 -19.51 3.47 14.43
C THR A 42 -21.03 3.56 14.52
N TYR A 43 -21.53 4.78 14.66
CA TYR A 43 -22.94 5.07 14.92
C TYR A 43 -23.40 6.24 14.04
N ASP A 44 -24.67 6.21 13.65
CA ASP A 44 -25.31 7.29 12.92
C ASP A 44 -25.81 8.43 13.83
N SER A 45 -26.53 9.39 13.27
CA SER A 45 -27.09 10.53 14.00
C SER A 45 -28.21 10.18 14.98
N SER A 46 -28.83 9.00 14.83
CA SER A 46 -29.84 8.49 15.75
C SER A 46 -29.21 7.68 16.91
N GLY A 47 -27.90 7.40 16.82
CA GLY A 47 -27.17 6.56 17.77
C GLY A 47 -27.24 5.07 17.46
N GLU A 48 -27.83 4.69 16.31
CA GLU A 48 -27.84 3.31 15.86
C GLU A 48 -26.48 2.88 15.30
N ALA A 49 -26.12 1.61 15.51
CA ALA A 49 -24.87 1.06 15.03
C ALA A 49 -24.86 0.97 13.51
N LEU A 50 -23.86 1.62 12.87
CA LEU A 50 -23.68 1.61 11.43
C LEU A 50 -22.78 0.46 10.99
N MET A 51 -21.57 0.39 11.56
CA MET A 51 -20.56 -0.56 11.15
C MET A 51 -19.63 -0.94 12.29
N THR A 52 -18.99 -2.11 12.15
CA THR A 52 -17.88 -2.51 12.99
C THR A 52 -16.68 -2.84 12.10
N GLY A 53 -15.49 -2.51 12.57
CA GLY A 53 -14.23 -2.75 11.89
C GLY A 53 -13.10 -2.95 12.87
N SER A 54 -11.90 -2.89 12.35
CA SER A 54 -10.66 -2.94 13.08
C SER A 54 -9.81 -1.72 12.79
N GLY A 55 -8.80 -1.49 13.61
CA GLY A 55 -7.78 -0.48 13.39
C GLY A 55 -6.55 -0.79 14.21
N PHE A 56 -5.54 0.03 14.11
CA PHE A 56 -4.33 -0.10 14.91
C PHE A 56 -3.67 1.25 15.13
N PHE A 57 -2.94 1.37 16.25
CA PHE A 57 -2.22 2.59 16.57
C PHE A 57 -0.98 2.75 15.72
N VAL A 58 -0.81 3.95 15.14
CA VAL A 58 0.40 4.38 14.43
C VAL A 58 1.16 5.48 15.17
N GLY A 59 0.52 6.07 16.17
CA GLY A 59 1.08 7.11 17.03
C GLY A 59 0.22 7.29 18.31
N PRO A 60 0.65 8.14 19.24
CA PRO A 60 -0.10 8.44 20.45
C PRO A 60 -1.50 9.01 20.14
N GLY A 61 -2.54 8.24 20.43
CA GLY A 61 -3.92 8.62 20.14
C GLY A 61 -4.27 8.72 18.66
N GLN A 62 -3.47 8.06 17.80
CA GLN A 62 -3.68 8.02 16.35
C GLN A 62 -3.93 6.58 15.89
N VAL A 63 -5.03 6.35 15.21
CA VAL A 63 -5.48 5.02 14.76
C VAL A 63 -5.73 5.05 13.27
N ILE A 64 -5.16 4.07 12.55
CA ILE A 64 -5.49 3.78 11.15
C ILE A 64 -6.63 2.78 11.10
N THR A 65 -7.54 3.03 10.17
CA THR A 65 -8.61 2.10 9.76
C THR A 65 -8.97 2.34 8.30
N ASN A 66 -9.92 1.58 7.77
CA ASN A 66 -10.49 1.90 6.46
C ASN A 66 -11.47 3.09 6.57
N LEU A 67 -11.47 3.93 5.54
CA LEU A 67 -12.38 5.07 5.44
C LEU A 67 -13.85 4.63 5.43
N HIS A 68 -14.17 3.51 4.73
CA HIS A 68 -15.53 3.00 4.68
C HIS A 68 -16.07 2.57 6.06
N VAL A 69 -15.22 2.23 7.03
CA VAL A 69 -15.63 1.87 8.41
C VAL A 69 -16.21 3.09 9.14
N VAL A 70 -15.67 4.28 8.90
CA VAL A 70 -16.07 5.52 9.59
C VAL A 70 -16.92 6.45 8.71
N ARG A 71 -17.09 6.11 7.44
CA ARG A 71 -17.86 6.93 6.48
C ARG A 71 -19.34 6.97 6.85
N GLY A 72 -19.90 8.18 6.92
CA GLY A 72 -21.29 8.41 7.29
C GLY A 72 -21.60 8.31 8.78
N ALA A 73 -20.57 8.02 9.60
CA ALA A 73 -20.72 8.02 11.05
C ALA A 73 -20.77 9.46 11.59
N THR A 74 -21.60 9.66 12.61
CA THR A 74 -21.58 10.88 13.42
C THR A 74 -20.79 10.68 14.70
N ARG A 75 -20.65 9.44 15.15
CA ARG A 75 -19.88 9.01 16.32
C ARG A 75 -19.16 7.71 16.04
N ALA A 76 -17.95 7.58 16.57
CA ALA A 76 -17.19 6.33 16.56
C ALA A 76 -16.48 6.13 17.90
N GLU A 77 -16.24 4.88 18.23
CA GLU A 77 -15.53 4.44 19.43
C GLU A 77 -14.53 3.35 19.06
N ILE A 78 -13.39 3.35 19.74
CA ILE A 78 -12.46 2.24 19.70
C ILE A 78 -12.52 1.45 21.01
N LYS A 79 -12.28 0.14 20.92
CA LYS A 79 -12.08 -0.74 22.07
C LYS A 79 -10.70 -1.39 21.99
N THR A 80 -9.90 -1.25 23.04
CA THR A 80 -8.55 -1.84 23.10
C THR A 80 -8.60 -3.36 23.24
N LEU A 81 -7.63 -4.04 22.62
CA LEU A 81 -7.48 -5.51 22.70
C LEU A 81 -6.37 -5.94 23.67
N ASP A 82 -6.07 -5.08 24.65
CA ASP A 82 -5.03 -5.27 25.69
C ASP A 82 -5.48 -6.17 26.88
N GLY A 83 -6.59 -6.88 26.72
CA GLY A 83 -7.20 -7.71 27.76
C GLY A 83 -8.07 -6.93 28.76
N LYS A 84 -8.02 -5.60 28.76
CA LYS A 84 -8.85 -4.73 29.64
C LYS A 84 -10.11 -4.23 28.92
N GLY A 85 -10.14 -4.28 27.58
CA GLY A 85 -11.30 -3.97 26.76
C GLY A 85 -11.87 -2.56 26.98
N LYS A 86 -11.01 -1.55 27.20
CA LYS A 86 -11.45 -0.18 27.42
C LYS A 86 -11.92 0.48 26.14
N VAL A 87 -13.00 1.25 26.26
CA VAL A 87 -13.60 1.99 25.15
C VAL A 87 -13.18 3.46 25.26
N TYR A 88 -12.82 4.05 24.12
CA TYR A 88 -12.43 5.46 23.97
C TYR A 88 -13.13 6.09 22.78
N PRO A 89 -13.59 7.35 22.89
CA PRO A 89 -14.22 8.04 21.78
C PRO A 89 -13.21 8.46 20.72
N VAL A 90 -13.63 8.38 19.45
CA VAL A 90 -12.95 8.99 18.31
C VAL A 90 -13.41 10.43 18.21
N THR A 91 -12.49 11.39 18.25
CA THR A 91 -12.81 12.82 18.18
C THR A 91 -12.97 13.32 16.74
N GLY A 92 -12.42 12.63 15.77
CA GLY A 92 -12.51 12.93 14.34
C GLY A 92 -11.42 12.26 13.54
N ALA A 93 -11.33 12.60 12.25
CA ALA A 93 -10.25 12.20 11.37
C ALA A 93 -9.21 13.31 11.23
N LEU A 94 -7.94 12.94 11.26
CA LEU A 94 -6.81 13.84 10.99
C LEU A 94 -6.53 13.91 9.48
N ASP A 95 -6.65 12.78 8.80
CA ASP A 95 -6.45 12.67 7.36
C ASP A 95 -7.24 11.51 6.77
N VAL A 96 -7.51 11.56 5.48
CA VAL A 96 -8.20 10.50 4.74
C VAL A 96 -7.59 10.32 3.36
N ASP A 97 -7.47 9.08 2.95
CA ASP A 97 -7.12 8.66 1.62
C ASP A 97 -8.34 7.96 1.00
N GLU A 98 -9.04 8.69 0.12
CA GLU A 98 -10.27 8.16 -0.49
C GLU A 98 -10.00 7.01 -1.45
N GLU A 99 -8.89 7.04 -2.20
CA GLU A 99 -8.53 6.00 -3.14
C GLU A 99 -8.03 4.74 -2.44
N GLY A 100 -7.15 4.90 -1.45
CA GLY A 100 -6.65 3.82 -0.61
C GLY A 100 -7.65 3.32 0.42
N ASP A 101 -8.82 3.96 0.53
CA ASP A 101 -9.84 3.62 1.53
C ASP A 101 -9.27 3.61 2.95
N LEU A 102 -8.42 4.59 3.29
CA LEU A 102 -7.78 4.71 4.60
C LEU A 102 -8.23 5.98 5.33
N ALA A 103 -8.27 5.93 6.65
CA ALA A 103 -8.52 7.07 7.53
C ALA A 103 -7.58 7.03 8.74
N LEU A 104 -6.94 8.17 9.01
CA LEU A 104 -6.18 8.43 10.21
C LEU A 104 -7.07 9.13 11.24
N LEU A 105 -7.39 8.46 12.31
CA LEU A 105 -8.32 8.91 13.34
C LEU A 105 -7.58 9.48 14.56
N ARG A 106 -8.16 10.48 15.21
CA ARG A 106 -7.78 10.95 16.54
C ARG A 106 -8.69 10.31 17.58
N VAL A 107 -8.09 9.72 18.61
CA VAL A 107 -8.77 9.08 19.74
C VAL A 107 -8.46 9.84 21.02
N ASP A 108 -9.50 10.11 21.82
CA ASP A 108 -9.35 10.72 23.14
C ASP A 108 -9.05 9.64 24.19
N MET A 109 -7.76 9.44 24.45
CA MET A 109 -7.26 8.44 25.38
C MET A 109 -5.95 8.85 26.04
N PRO A 110 -5.58 8.30 27.20
CA PRO A 110 -4.26 8.48 27.78
C PRO A 110 -3.16 7.96 26.84
N LEU A 111 -2.23 8.85 26.48
CA LEU A 111 -1.23 8.60 25.41
C LEU A 111 -0.28 7.44 25.75
N GLU A 112 0.00 7.21 27.03
CA GLU A 112 0.83 6.12 27.52
C GLU A 112 0.21 4.72 27.30
N ARG A 113 -1.06 4.65 26.94
CA ARG A 113 -1.77 3.39 26.61
C ARG A 113 -1.77 3.06 25.14
N ALA A 114 -1.47 4.00 24.27
CA ALA A 114 -1.36 3.76 22.84
C ALA A 114 -0.02 3.07 22.55
N ARG A 115 -0.07 1.79 22.17
CA ARG A 115 1.09 1.06 21.68
C ARG A 115 1.09 1.11 20.17
N SER A 116 1.93 1.96 19.60
CA SER A 116 2.07 2.10 18.14
C SER A 116 2.64 0.84 17.52
N SER A 117 2.11 0.48 16.36
CA SER A 117 2.68 -0.56 15.50
C SER A 117 3.87 0.00 14.74
N GLU A 118 4.86 -0.83 14.51
CA GLU A 118 5.98 -0.54 13.61
C GLU A 118 5.56 -0.84 12.16
N MET A 119 5.80 0.09 11.23
CA MET A 119 5.56 -0.13 9.80
C MET A 119 6.76 -0.84 9.18
N ALA A 120 6.51 -1.79 8.28
CA ALA A 120 7.56 -2.37 7.46
C ALA A 120 8.04 -1.33 6.42
N GLU A 121 9.35 -1.16 6.31
CA GLU A 121 9.97 -0.26 5.33
C GLU A 121 10.01 -0.86 3.93
N ALA A 122 10.15 -2.18 3.85
CA ALA A 122 10.19 -2.92 2.60
C ALA A 122 8.86 -3.62 2.30
N LEU A 123 8.58 -3.79 1.01
CA LEU A 123 7.49 -4.64 0.56
C LEU A 123 7.78 -6.10 0.91
N PRO A 124 6.75 -6.91 1.22
CA PRO A 124 6.94 -8.33 1.47
C PRO A 124 7.28 -9.10 0.19
N ASP A 125 8.00 -10.19 0.36
CA ASP A 125 8.20 -11.18 -0.70
C ASP A 125 6.98 -12.11 -0.84
N GLU A 126 6.74 -12.61 -2.06
CA GLU A 126 5.74 -13.67 -2.27
C GLU A 126 6.16 -14.95 -1.52
N GLY A 127 5.22 -15.55 -0.79
CA GLY A 127 5.49 -16.66 0.11
C GLY A 127 5.85 -16.24 1.54
N GLU A 128 6.09 -14.96 1.82
CA GLU A 128 6.35 -14.47 3.19
C GLU A 128 5.18 -14.80 4.12
N ARG A 129 5.46 -15.40 5.27
CA ARG A 129 4.45 -15.70 6.29
C ARG A 129 3.96 -14.44 6.98
N ILE A 130 2.64 -14.36 7.09
CA ILE A 130 1.95 -13.21 7.70
C ILE A 130 0.88 -13.69 8.68
N PHE A 131 0.43 -12.78 9.53
CA PHE A 131 -0.79 -12.96 10.32
C PHE A 131 -1.56 -11.65 10.41
N VAL A 132 -2.87 -11.77 10.64
CA VAL A 132 -3.80 -10.67 10.77
C VAL A 132 -4.46 -10.76 12.15
N ILE A 133 -4.59 -9.62 12.83
CA ILE A 133 -5.35 -9.51 14.07
C ILE A 133 -6.50 -8.54 13.81
N GLY A 134 -7.74 -8.97 14.07
CA GLY A 134 -8.90 -8.15 13.81
C GLY A 134 -10.10 -8.49 14.69
N ASN A 135 -11.27 -7.98 14.27
CA ASN A 135 -12.54 -8.15 14.98
C ASN A 135 -13.61 -8.81 14.07
N PRO A 136 -13.34 -10.03 13.53
CA PRO A 136 -14.28 -10.68 12.65
C PRO A 136 -15.58 -11.00 13.40
N LEU A 137 -16.74 -10.63 12.82
CA LEU A 137 -18.07 -10.95 13.37
C LEU A 137 -18.23 -10.56 14.86
N LYS A 138 -17.54 -9.51 15.32
CA LYS A 138 -17.45 -9.08 16.72
C LYS A 138 -16.69 -10.06 17.64
N LEU A 139 -15.90 -11.00 17.08
CA LEU A 139 -14.98 -11.86 17.81
C LEU A 139 -13.63 -11.12 17.99
N GLU A 140 -13.60 -10.25 19.00
CA GLU A 140 -12.53 -9.31 19.24
C GLU A 140 -11.14 -9.98 19.38
N GLY A 141 -10.17 -9.48 18.60
CA GLY A 141 -8.80 -9.92 18.69
C GLY A 141 -8.55 -11.33 18.15
N SER A 142 -9.38 -11.77 17.20
CA SER A 142 -9.16 -13.01 16.46
C SER A 142 -7.90 -12.92 15.60
N VAL A 143 -7.16 -14.01 15.53
CA VAL A 143 -5.93 -14.14 14.76
C VAL A 143 -6.15 -15.09 13.60
N SER A 144 -5.72 -14.70 12.40
CA SER A 144 -5.61 -15.59 11.25
C SER A 144 -4.22 -15.50 10.65
N ASP A 145 -3.67 -16.61 10.16
CA ASP A 145 -2.36 -16.64 9.52
C ASP A 145 -2.45 -17.10 8.07
N GLY A 146 -1.40 -16.81 7.31
CA GLY A 146 -1.30 -17.12 5.90
C GLY A 146 0.03 -16.69 5.30
N ILE A 147 0.03 -16.49 4.00
CA ILE A 147 1.19 -15.98 3.27
C ILE A 147 0.80 -14.82 2.37
N VAL A 148 1.78 -14.05 1.95
CA VAL A 148 1.68 -13.14 0.80
C VAL A 148 1.63 -14.00 -0.45
N SER A 149 0.56 -13.90 -1.23
CA SER A 149 0.42 -14.67 -2.47
C SER A 149 0.78 -13.86 -3.72
N ALA A 150 0.73 -12.53 -3.66
CA ALA A 150 1.21 -11.63 -4.70
C ALA A 150 1.36 -10.21 -4.18
N VAL A 151 2.26 -9.42 -4.77
CA VAL A 151 2.31 -7.98 -4.64
C VAL A 151 2.08 -7.36 -6.01
N ARG A 152 1.08 -6.48 -6.11
CA ARG A 152 0.67 -5.88 -7.38
C ARG A 152 0.73 -4.36 -7.28
N GLU A 153 1.19 -3.73 -8.36
CA GLU A 153 1.13 -2.27 -8.46
C GLU A 153 -0.16 -1.85 -9.12
N VAL A 154 -0.86 -0.91 -8.51
CA VAL A 154 -2.08 -0.30 -9.04
C VAL A 154 -1.88 1.21 -9.11
N PRO A 155 -2.05 1.85 -10.28
CA PRO A 155 -1.90 3.29 -10.41
C PRO A 155 -2.73 4.05 -9.37
N ASN A 156 -2.17 5.11 -8.77
CA ASN A 156 -2.73 5.93 -7.68
C ASN A 156 -3.00 5.19 -6.34
N LEU A 157 -3.05 3.86 -6.34
CA LEU A 157 -3.18 3.06 -5.11
C LEU A 157 -1.83 2.58 -4.59
N GLY A 158 -0.80 2.56 -5.46
CA GLY A 158 0.50 2.01 -5.12
C GLY A 158 0.46 0.48 -5.03
N ARG A 159 1.13 -0.09 -4.05
CA ARG A 159 1.25 -1.54 -3.90
C ARG A 159 0.06 -2.12 -3.13
N ILE A 160 -0.55 -3.15 -3.72
CA ILE A 160 -1.59 -3.98 -3.11
C ILE A 160 -0.99 -5.36 -2.81
N ILE A 161 -1.20 -5.82 -1.59
CA ILE A 161 -0.71 -7.11 -1.11
C ILE A 161 -1.87 -8.09 -1.12
N GLN A 162 -1.76 -9.15 -1.91
CA GLN A 162 -2.70 -10.26 -1.87
C GLN A 162 -2.24 -11.27 -0.81
N ILE A 163 -3.15 -11.67 0.07
CA ILE A 163 -2.86 -12.57 1.19
C ILE A 163 -3.82 -13.76 1.21
N THR A 164 -3.35 -14.88 1.76
CA THR A 164 -4.17 -16.09 1.93
C THR A 164 -4.82 -16.18 3.32
N ALA A 165 -4.40 -15.36 4.28
CA ALA A 165 -4.98 -15.35 5.63
C ALA A 165 -6.51 -15.16 5.56
N PRO A 166 -7.32 -16.02 6.18
CA PRO A 166 -8.77 -15.89 6.20
C PRO A 166 -9.21 -14.56 6.81
N ILE A 167 -10.03 -13.81 6.10
CA ILE A 167 -10.66 -12.57 6.60
C ILE A 167 -12.18 -12.61 6.40
N SER A 168 -12.90 -11.86 7.21
CA SER A 168 -14.35 -11.75 7.17
C SER A 168 -14.80 -10.32 7.52
N HIS A 169 -16.10 -10.07 7.52
CA HIS A 169 -16.65 -8.80 7.98
C HIS A 169 -16.16 -8.45 9.38
N GLY A 170 -15.69 -7.23 9.57
CA GLY A 170 -15.06 -6.75 10.79
C GLY A 170 -13.53 -6.76 10.78
N ASN A 171 -12.89 -7.45 9.82
CA ASN A 171 -11.43 -7.35 9.60
C ASN A 171 -11.03 -6.12 8.78
N SER A 172 -11.96 -5.36 8.21
CA SER A 172 -11.64 -4.09 7.53
C SER A 172 -10.87 -3.17 8.46
N GLY A 173 -9.70 -2.67 8.03
CA GLY A 173 -8.79 -1.85 8.81
C GLY A 173 -7.81 -2.64 9.69
N SER A 174 -7.86 -3.98 9.69
CA SER A 174 -6.89 -4.81 10.42
C SER A 174 -5.49 -4.67 9.86
N PRO A 175 -4.45 -4.63 10.72
CA PRO A 175 -3.06 -4.72 10.26
C PRO A 175 -2.72 -6.14 9.80
N VAL A 176 -1.93 -6.23 8.73
CA VAL A 176 -1.24 -7.44 8.29
C VAL A 176 0.18 -7.40 8.81
N PHE A 177 0.54 -8.31 9.70
CA PHE A 177 1.86 -8.38 10.31
C PHE A 177 2.76 -9.41 9.65
N ASN A 178 4.06 -9.12 9.53
CA ASN A 178 5.08 -10.13 9.29
C ASN A 178 5.51 -10.83 10.58
N LEU A 179 6.39 -11.85 10.48
CA LEU A 179 6.91 -12.56 11.65
C LEU A 179 7.94 -11.78 12.48
N ARG A 180 8.21 -10.52 12.14
CA ARG A 180 8.95 -9.56 12.97
C ARG A 180 8.02 -8.69 13.82
N GLY A 181 6.71 -8.71 13.53
CA GLY A 181 5.69 -7.89 14.17
C GLY A 181 5.51 -6.51 13.55
N GLN A 182 6.02 -6.31 12.34
CA GLN A 182 5.88 -5.08 11.58
C GLN A 182 4.65 -5.18 10.68
N VAL A 183 3.96 -4.07 10.49
CA VAL A 183 2.78 -3.96 9.63
C VAL A 183 3.21 -3.82 8.18
N LEU A 184 2.84 -4.81 7.36
CA LEU A 184 3.04 -4.81 5.92
C LEU A 184 1.95 -4.05 5.18
N GLY A 185 0.74 -4.01 5.73
CA GLY A 185 -0.41 -3.37 5.10
C GLY A 185 -1.68 -3.43 5.94
N VAL A 186 -2.75 -2.86 5.38
CA VAL A 186 -4.08 -2.73 5.99
C VAL A 186 -5.10 -3.53 5.19
N VAL A 187 -5.77 -4.48 5.81
CA VAL A 187 -6.84 -5.27 5.17
C VAL A 187 -7.96 -4.35 4.70
N THR A 188 -8.36 -4.44 3.45
CA THR A 188 -9.40 -3.56 2.90
C THR A 188 -10.56 -4.29 2.21
N VAL A 189 -10.30 -5.32 1.42
CA VAL A 189 -11.32 -6.00 0.62
C VAL A 189 -11.24 -7.50 0.77
N LYS A 190 -12.41 -8.13 0.88
CA LYS A 190 -12.61 -9.56 0.67
C LYS A 190 -13.21 -9.77 -0.72
N VAL A 191 -12.57 -10.57 -1.55
CA VAL A 191 -13.12 -10.95 -2.85
C VAL A 191 -14.18 -12.03 -2.66
N THR A 192 -15.42 -11.68 -2.95
CA THR A 192 -16.59 -12.57 -2.71
C THR A 192 -16.62 -13.82 -3.60
N ASN A 193 -15.96 -13.78 -4.77
CA ASN A 193 -16.00 -14.89 -5.75
C ASN A 193 -14.70 -15.72 -5.79
N GLY A 194 -13.71 -15.46 -4.91
CA GLY A 194 -12.45 -16.19 -4.82
C GLY A 194 -12.27 -16.81 -3.44
N GLN A 195 -11.96 -18.10 -3.38
CA GLN A 195 -11.56 -18.73 -2.11
C GLN A 195 -10.17 -18.22 -1.72
N ASN A 196 -10.05 -17.69 -0.49
CA ASN A 196 -8.78 -17.23 0.09
C ASN A 196 -8.05 -16.11 -0.69
N ILE A 197 -8.78 -15.27 -1.42
CA ILE A 197 -8.23 -14.06 -2.04
C ILE A 197 -8.65 -12.86 -1.19
N ASN A 198 -7.70 -12.34 -0.43
CA ASN A 198 -7.90 -11.18 0.43
C ASN A 198 -6.84 -10.14 0.10
N LEU A 199 -7.17 -8.86 0.23
CA LEU A 199 -6.33 -7.77 -0.22
C LEU A 199 -6.02 -6.81 0.94
N ALA A 200 -4.80 -6.31 0.95
CA ALA A 200 -4.36 -5.28 1.86
C ALA A 200 -3.65 -4.15 1.10
N ILE A 201 -3.87 -2.91 1.52
CA ILE A 201 -3.15 -1.73 1.08
C ILE A 201 -1.77 -1.74 1.75
N ALA A 202 -0.69 -1.58 1.00
CA ALA A 202 0.66 -1.60 1.55
C ALA A 202 0.90 -0.48 2.59
N SER A 203 1.73 -0.78 3.61
CA SER A 203 2.07 0.13 4.71
C SER A 203 2.67 1.46 4.25
N ALA A 204 3.38 1.50 3.14
CA ALA A 204 3.92 2.72 2.55
C ALA A 204 2.85 3.78 2.27
N ARG A 205 1.59 3.39 2.04
CA ARG A 205 0.48 4.33 1.87
C ARG A 205 -0.02 4.88 3.21
N VAL A 206 0.06 4.09 4.27
CA VAL A 206 -0.27 4.53 5.63
C VAL A 206 0.67 5.64 6.08
N THR A 207 1.96 5.54 5.75
CA THR A 207 2.97 6.53 6.13
C THR A 207 2.83 7.88 5.41
N GLN A 208 2.01 7.96 4.37
CA GLN A 208 1.68 9.20 3.67
C GLN A 208 0.55 9.98 4.34
N LEU A 209 -0.19 9.33 5.25
CA LEU A 209 -1.28 9.99 5.99
C LEU A 209 -0.69 10.79 7.16
N HIS A 210 -0.81 12.12 7.06
CA HIS A 210 -0.45 13.04 8.12
C HIS A 210 -1.39 14.23 8.07
N GLY A 211 -1.97 14.56 9.18
CA GLY A 211 -2.84 15.72 9.28
C GLY A 211 -2.78 16.30 10.68
N GLU A 212 -2.77 17.61 10.75
CA GLU A 212 -2.87 18.36 12.02
C GLU A 212 -4.29 18.87 12.26
N THR A 213 -5.10 18.98 11.21
CA THR A 213 -6.45 19.53 11.28
C THR A 213 -7.47 18.42 11.50
N LEU A 214 -8.12 18.49 12.66
CA LEU A 214 -9.18 17.55 13.02
C LEU A 214 -10.46 17.85 12.22
N ARG A 215 -10.94 16.83 11.48
CA ARG A 215 -12.23 16.89 10.75
C ARG A 215 -13.27 16.06 11.48
N PRO A 216 -14.47 16.58 11.77
CA PRO A 216 -15.56 15.79 12.31
C PRO A 216 -15.91 14.60 11.41
N LEU A 217 -16.25 13.46 11.97
CA LEU A 217 -16.59 12.26 11.19
C LEU A 217 -17.76 12.48 10.21
N LYS A 218 -18.74 13.30 10.60
CA LYS A 218 -19.91 13.66 9.76
C LYS A 218 -19.52 14.43 8.49
N ASP A 219 -18.35 15.08 8.48
CA ASP A 219 -17.86 15.90 7.36
C ASP A 219 -16.93 15.08 6.43
N LEU A 220 -16.72 13.79 6.73
CA LEU A 220 -15.97 12.89 5.86
C LEU A 220 -16.75 12.62 4.56
N PRO A 221 -16.05 12.40 3.43
CA PRO A 221 -16.68 12.14 2.17
C PRO A 221 -17.73 11.02 2.27
N THR A 222 -18.99 11.33 2.06
CA THR A 222 -20.09 10.36 2.02
C THR A 222 -20.25 9.83 0.61
N LYS A 223 -20.56 8.53 0.47
CA LYS A 223 -20.99 8.03 -0.83
C LYS A 223 -22.30 8.73 -1.21
N SER A 224 -22.30 9.43 -2.33
CA SER A 224 -23.56 9.70 -3.02
C SER A 224 -24.18 8.35 -3.38
N LYS A 225 -25.40 8.05 -2.90
CA LYS A 225 -26.12 6.80 -3.19
C LYS A 225 -26.45 6.62 -4.69
N SER A 226 -26.15 7.61 -5.53
CA SER A 226 -26.54 7.63 -6.94
C SER A 226 -25.37 7.69 -7.94
N ASP A 227 -24.10 7.64 -7.51
CA ASP A 227 -23.03 7.73 -8.49
C ASP A 227 -22.67 6.35 -9.05
N LEU A 228 -23.40 6.01 -10.12
CA LEU A 228 -23.11 4.80 -10.91
C LEU A 228 -21.66 4.77 -11.42
N ALA A 229 -21.10 5.94 -11.75
CA ALA A 229 -19.71 6.05 -12.19
C ALA A 229 -18.74 5.63 -11.08
N GLU A 230 -18.99 6.05 -9.82
CA GLU A 230 -18.20 5.65 -8.67
C GLU A 230 -18.30 4.14 -8.40
N SER A 231 -19.50 3.59 -8.44
CA SER A 231 -19.72 2.15 -8.27
C SER A 231 -18.98 1.35 -9.34
N LEU A 232 -19.06 1.75 -10.60
CA LEU A 232 -18.36 1.13 -11.73
C LEU A 232 -16.84 1.24 -11.58
N TYR A 233 -16.34 2.41 -11.17
CA TYR A 233 -14.91 2.61 -10.92
C TYR A 233 -14.38 1.66 -9.84
N ARG A 234 -15.09 1.52 -8.73
CA ARG A 234 -14.71 0.61 -7.63
C ARG A 234 -14.73 -0.86 -8.06
N THR A 235 -15.76 -1.29 -8.78
CA THR A 235 -15.81 -2.66 -9.32
C THR A 235 -14.66 -2.90 -10.31
N GLY A 236 -14.30 -1.87 -11.09
CA GLY A 236 -13.10 -1.89 -11.92
C GLY A 236 -11.82 -2.09 -11.13
N LEU A 237 -11.65 -1.38 -10.01
CA LEU A 237 -10.49 -1.56 -9.11
C LEU A 237 -10.45 -2.98 -8.53
N GLU A 238 -11.56 -3.51 -8.05
CA GLU A 238 -11.65 -4.89 -7.55
C GLU A 238 -11.21 -5.91 -8.62
N SER A 239 -11.68 -5.75 -9.86
CA SER A 239 -11.26 -6.58 -10.99
C SER A 239 -9.78 -6.44 -11.32
N LEU A 240 -9.26 -5.21 -11.27
CA LEU A 240 -7.85 -4.89 -11.48
C LEU A 240 -6.97 -5.53 -10.42
N TRP A 241 -7.36 -5.47 -9.15
CA TRP A 241 -6.64 -6.08 -8.04
C TRP A 241 -6.51 -7.60 -8.17
N LEU A 242 -7.50 -8.22 -8.83
CA LEU A 242 -7.45 -9.65 -9.18
C LEU A 242 -6.59 -9.96 -10.41
N GLY A 243 -6.00 -8.93 -11.04
CA GLY A 243 -5.26 -9.08 -12.30
C GLY A 243 -6.16 -9.35 -13.51
N ASN A 244 -7.48 -9.19 -13.36
CA ASN A 244 -8.43 -9.37 -14.46
C ASN A 244 -8.57 -8.06 -15.25
N TYR A 245 -7.58 -7.75 -16.08
CA TYR A 245 -7.49 -6.51 -16.85
C TYR A 245 -8.62 -6.37 -17.87
N ASP A 246 -9.13 -7.49 -18.43
CA ASP A 246 -10.21 -7.48 -19.42
C ASP A 246 -11.54 -7.05 -18.80
N ASN A 247 -11.87 -7.55 -17.61
CA ASN A 247 -13.07 -7.12 -16.90
C ASN A 247 -12.89 -5.70 -16.33
N ALA A 248 -11.71 -5.41 -15.76
CA ALA A 248 -11.42 -4.11 -15.16
C ALA A 248 -11.60 -2.97 -16.16
N VAL A 249 -11.06 -3.11 -17.38
CA VAL A 249 -11.18 -2.06 -18.40
C VAL A 249 -12.62 -1.78 -18.79
N GLY A 250 -13.46 -2.81 -18.88
CA GLY A 250 -14.89 -2.64 -19.18
C GLY A 250 -15.61 -1.80 -18.11
N TYR A 251 -15.33 -2.04 -16.85
CA TYR A 251 -15.89 -1.24 -15.75
C TYR A 251 -15.36 0.20 -15.76
N PHE A 252 -14.06 0.42 -16.00
CA PHE A 252 -13.49 1.77 -16.09
C PHE A 252 -14.01 2.53 -17.30
N GLU A 253 -14.14 1.90 -18.47
CA GLU A 253 -14.75 2.51 -19.67
C GLU A 253 -16.19 2.92 -19.41
N ASN A 254 -16.97 2.09 -18.71
CA ASN A 254 -18.32 2.45 -18.28
C ASN A 254 -18.31 3.59 -17.26
N ALA A 255 -17.34 3.63 -16.33
CA ALA A 255 -17.20 4.70 -15.37
C ALA A 255 -16.92 6.05 -16.06
N VAL A 256 -15.98 6.10 -17.03
CA VAL A 256 -15.69 7.34 -17.79
C VAL A 256 -16.83 7.76 -18.72
N ASN A 257 -17.62 6.80 -19.21
CA ASN A 257 -18.84 7.11 -19.99
C ASN A 257 -19.91 7.80 -19.11
N LYS A 258 -19.98 7.45 -17.83
CA LYS A 258 -20.92 8.08 -16.87
C LYS A 258 -20.36 9.36 -16.27
N ASN A 259 -19.04 9.44 -16.04
CA ASN A 259 -18.36 10.63 -15.57
C ASN A 259 -17.05 10.86 -16.36
N PRO A 260 -17.09 11.55 -17.53
CA PRO A 260 -15.91 11.80 -18.35
C PRO A 260 -14.85 12.70 -17.69
N ARG A 261 -15.20 13.38 -16.59
CA ARG A 261 -14.28 14.30 -15.87
C ARG A 261 -13.48 13.61 -14.77
N ARG A 262 -13.62 12.28 -14.61
CA ARG A 262 -12.85 11.54 -13.61
C ARG A 262 -11.49 11.11 -14.18
N ALA A 263 -10.43 11.86 -13.87
CA ALA A 263 -9.07 11.60 -14.36
C ALA A 263 -8.55 10.22 -13.94
N GLU A 264 -8.84 9.80 -12.71
CA GLU A 264 -8.45 8.50 -12.15
C GLU A 264 -9.01 7.32 -12.98
N ALA A 265 -10.25 7.43 -13.43
CA ALA A 265 -10.84 6.38 -14.26
C ALA A 265 -10.17 6.28 -15.64
N TRP A 266 -9.83 7.42 -16.26
CA TRP A 266 -9.05 7.46 -17.50
C TRP A 266 -7.65 6.87 -17.31
N LEU A 267 -6.98 7.15 -16.19
CA LEU A 267 -5.68 6.56 -15.84
C LEU A 267 -5.78 5.03 -15.79
N GLN A 268 -6.82 4.49 -15.13
CA GLN A 268 -7.00 3.05 -15.03
C GLN A 268 -7.35 2.39 -16.38
N VAL A 269 -8.12 3.07 -17.24
CA VAL A 269 -8.33 2.63 -18.62
C VAL A 269 -6.99 2.49 -19.33
N GLY A 270 -6.14 3.52 -19.27
CA GLY A 270 -4.81 3.51 -19.87
C GLY A 270 -3.96 2.35 -19.38
N TYR A 271 -3.92 2.14 -18.07
CA TYR A 271 -3.16 1.05 -17.46
C TYR A 271 -3.62 -0.34 -17.95
N CYS A 272 -4.92 -0.61 -17.93
CA CYS A 272 -5.45 -1.88 -18.43
C CYS A 272 -5.14 -2.08 -19.92
N LYS A 273 -5.23 -1.00 -20.74
CA LYS A 273 -4.90 -1.07 -22.16
C LYS A 273 -3.42 -1.38 -22.41
N VAL A 274 -2.49 -0.84 -21.60
CA VAL A 274 -1.06 -1.24 -21.66
C VAL A 274 -0.91 -2.72 -21.35
N LYS A 275 -1.56 -3.23 -20.29
CA LYS A 275 -1.52 -4.65 -19.94
C LYS A 275 -2.10 -5.58 -21.00
N GLN A 276 -3.00 -5.08 -21.84
CA GLN A 276 -3.55 -5.77 -23.01
C GLN A 276 -2.68 -5.62 -24.27
N GLY A 277 -1.56 -4.87 -24.23
CA GLY A 277 -0.73 -4.54 -25.41
C GLY A 277 -1.36 -3.51 -26.35
N LYS A 278 -2.49 -2.89 -25.96
CA LYS A 278 -3.21 -1.88 -26.76
C LYS A 278 -2.67 -0.47 -26.52
N ASN A 279 -1.36 -0.29 -26.77
CA ASN A 279 -0.62 0.91 -26.39
C ASN A 279 -1.19 2.21 -26.99
N GLY A 280 -1.71 2.16 -28.24
CA GLY A 280 -2.36 3.33 -28.86
C GLY A 280 -3.64 3.79 -28.16
N GLU A 281 -4.42 2.84 -27.58
CA GLU A 281 -5.60 3.17 -26.77
C GLU A 281 -5.19 3.71 -25.40
N ALA A 282 -4.14 3.15 -24.81
CA ALA A 282 -3.57 3.61 -23.56
C ALA A 282 -3.09 5.06 -23.64
N ILE A 283 -2.35 5.41 -24.70
CA ILE A 283 -1.90 6.79 -24.96
C ILE A 283 -3.08 7.76 -24.95
N ARG A 284 -4.17 7.43 -25.67
CA ARG A 284 -5.36 8.29 -25.70
C ARG A 284 -6.01 8.44 -24.32
N ALA A 285 -6.06 7.37 -23.55
CA ALA A 285 -6.64 7.41 -22.20
C ALA A 285 -5.79 8.26 -21.23
N TYR A 286 -4.46 8.10 -21.26
CA TYR A 286 -3.56 8.93 -20.43
C TYR A 286 -3.57 10.41 -20.84
N GLN A 287 -3.65 10.70 -22.15
CA GLN A 287 -3.83 12.08 -22.62
C GLN A 287 -5.13 12.69 -22.08
N ARG A 288 -6.23 11.91 -22.03
CA ARG A 288 -7.48 12.36 -21.42
C ARG A 288 -7.34 12.62 -19.91
N ALA A 289 -6.61 11.75 -19.21
CA ALA A 289 -6.33 11.96 -17.78
C ALA A 289 -5.51 13.23 -17.56
N LEU A 290 -4.48 13.49 -18.38
CA LEU A 290 -3.66 14.71 -18.31
C LEU A 290 -4.43 16.00 -18.64
N LEU A 291 -5.39 15.96 -19.55
CA LEU A 291 -6.27 17.12 -19.79
C LEU A 291 -7.08 17.51 -18.55
N LEU A 292 -7.33 16.54 -17.68
CA LEU A 292 -8.08 16.77 -16.42
C LEU A 292 -7.15 17.08 -15.25
N LYS A 293 -5.90 16.57 -15.26
CA LYS A 293 -4.85 16.81 -14.26
C LYS A 293 -3.51 17.12 -14.95
N PRO A 294 -3.32 18.34 -15.49
CA PRO A 294 -2.14 18.65 -16.32
C PRO A 294 -0.77 18.55 -15.62
N GLY A 295 -0.73 18.70 -14.30
CA GLY A 295 0.52 18.66 -13.52
C GLY A 295 0.78 17.32 -12.81
N ASP A 296 0.12 16.24 -13.20
CA ASP A 296 0.27 14.95 -12.55
C ASP A 296 1.48 14.18 -13.12
N ALA A 297 2.56 14.11 -12.35
CA ALA A 297 3.82 13.45 -12.73
C ALA A 297 3.65 11.95 -12.98
N ASP A 298 2.78 11.28 -12.21
CA ASP A 298 2.54 9.84 -12.38
C ASP A 298 1.83 9.55 -13.69
N ILE A 299 0.86 10.37 -14.06
CA ILE A 299 0.17 10.24 -15.36
C ILE A 299 1.15 10.50 -16.51
N GLN A 300 2.05 11.50 -16.38
CA GLN A 300 3.09 11.76 -17.37
C GLN A 300 4.02 10.55 -17.53
N ASN A 301 4.49 9.98 -16.41
CA ASN A 301 5.32 8.79 -16.45
C ASN A 301 4.61 7.61 -17.11
N LYS A 302 3.33 7.35 -16.78
CA LYS A 302 2.54 6.28 -17.40
C LYS A 302 2.24 6.53 -18.91
N LEU A 303 2.13 7.77 -19.32
CA LEU A 303 2.07 8.13 -20.73
C LEU A 303 3.40 7.80 -21.43
N GLY A 304 4.53 8.09 -20.77
CA GLY A 304 5.86 7.69 -21.22
C GLY A 304 5.98 6.17 -21.40
N ASP A 305 5.51 5.38 -20.41
CA ASP A 305 5.45 3.91 -20.51
C ASP A 305 4.66 3.46 -21.76
N ALA A 306 3.49 4.05 -22.00
CA ALA A 306 2.65 3.70 -23.15
C ALA A 306 3.31 4.05 -24.50
N TYR A 307 4.01 5.18 -24.58
CA TYR A 307 4.80 5.54 -25.75
C TYR A 307 5.99 4.59 -25.95
N TYR A 308 6.69 4.26 -24.88
CA TYR A 308 7.82 3.34 -24.89
C TYR A 308 7.40 1.95 -25.42
N TYR A 309 6.33 1.36 -24.87
CA TYR A 309 5.79 0.08 -25.36
C TYR A 309 5.18 0.16 -26.76
N ALA A 310 4.85 1.35 -27.24
CA ALA A 310 4.46 1.58 -28.64
C ALA A 310 5.65 1.77 -29.59
N GLY A 311 6.90 1.72 -29.11
CA GLY A 311 8.12 1.98 -29.89
C GLY A 311 8.34 3.46 -30.22
N ARG A 312 7.58 4.35 -29.61
CA ARG A 312 7.62 5.81 -29.84
C ARG A 312 8.59 6.46 -28.85
N LEU A 313 9.89 6.10 -28.96
CA LEU A 313 10.92 6.46 -27.99
C LEU A 313 11.08 7.97 -27.80
N ARG A 314 10.92 8.78 -28.86
CA ARG A 314 11.04 10.23 -28.74
C ARG A 314 9.96 10.80 -27.83
N GLU A 315 8.70 10.42 -28.04
CA GLU A 315 7.58 10.89 -27.22
C GLU A 315 7.63 10.31 -25.80
N ALA A 316 8.17 9.10 -25.63
CA ALA A 316 8.42 8.53 -24.32
C ALA A 316 9.42 9.38 -23.53
N ILE A 317 10.54 9.78 -24.14
CA ILE A 317 11.55 10.66 -23.55
C ILE A 317 10.92 12.00 -23.15
N GLU A 318 10.12 12.62 -24.03
CA GLU A 318 9.43 13.89 -23.75
C GLU A 318 8.52 13.75 -22.51
N ALA A 319 7.73 12.68 -22.43
CA ALA A 319 6.82 12.44 -21.31
C ALA A 319 7.57 12.12 -19.99
N TYR A 320 8.61 11.32 -20.01
CA TYR A 320 9.43 11.03 -18.83
C TYR A 320 10.21 12.25 -18.34
N THR A 321 10.71 13.08 -19.26
CA THR A 321 11.38 14.35 -18.91
C THR A 321 10.40 15.26 -18.17
N GLU A 322 9.17 15.39 -18.66
CA GLU A 322 8.15 16.19 -17.96
C GLU A 322 7.84 15.60 -16.58
N ALA A 323 7.76 14.27 -16.44
CA ALA A 323 7.56 13.63 -15.15
C ALA A 323 8.70 13.94 -14.15
N THR A 324 9.98 13.91 -14.59
CA THR A 324 11.13 14.28 -13.75
C THR A 324 11.13 15.76 -13.37
N HIS A 325 10.66 16.65 -14.21
CA HIS A 325 10.50 18.07 -13.91
C HIS A 325 9.41 18.30 -12.86
N LEU A 326 8.28 17.60 -12.97
CA LEU A 326 7.17 17.72 -12.02
C LEU A 326 7.47 17.13 -10.64
N ARG A 327 8.28 16.05 -10.60
CA ARG A 327 8.69 15.40 -9.34
C ARG A 327 10.14 14.91 -9.42
N PRO A 328 11.12 15.78 -9.10
CA PRO A 328 12.54 15.52 -9.29
C PRO A 328 13.17 14.56 -8.26
N ASP A 329 12.44 14.12 -7.28
CA ASP A 329 12.87 13.18 -6.23
C ASP A 329 12.42 11.73 -6.47
N CYS A 330 11.72 11.46 -7.59
CA CYS A 330 11.23 10.12 -7.91
C CYS A 330 12.24 9.32 -8.75
N ALA A 331 12.96 8.39 -8.14
CA ALA A 331 13.98 7.56 -8.77
C ALA A 331 13.44 6.75 -9.97
N GLU A 332 12.20 6.26 -9.91
CA GLU A 332 11.56 5.48 -10.99
C GLU A 332 11.49 6.28 -12.29
N PHE A 333 11.24 7.59 -12.23
CA PHE A 333 11.17 8.42 -13.43
C PHE A 333 12.52 8.54 -14.13
N TYR A 334 13.60 8.69 -13.39
CA TYR A 334 14.96 8.71 -13.94
C TYR A 334 15.38 7.35 -14.49
N TYR A 335 14.97 6.26 -13.86
CA TYR A 335 15.17 4.91 -14.40
C TYR A 335 14.51 4.76 -15.77
N ASN A 336 13.25 5.17 -15.91
CA ASN A 336 12.51 5.09 -17.18
C ASN A 336 13.12 6.00 -18.25
N LEU A 337 13.48 7.23 -17.88
CA LEU A 337 14.11 8.19 -18.79
C LEU A 337 15.48 7.72 -19.28
N ALA A 338 16.36 7.26 -18.37
CA ALA A 338 17.65 6.69 -18.72
C ALA A 338 17.52 5.47 -19.64
N THR A 339 16.48 4.64 -19.38
CA THR A 339 16.17 3.48 -20.21
C THR A 339 15.78 3.91 -21.63
N ALA A 340 14.87 4.86 -21.76
CA ALA A 340 14.42 5.37 -23.06
C ALA A 340 15.56 6.05 -23.84
N TYR A 341 16.42 6.84 -23.20
CA TYR A 341 17.61 7.43 -23.83
C TYR A 341 18.57 6.37 -24.36
N SER A 342 18.84 5.34 -23.57
CA SER A 342 19.74 4.27 -23.99
C SER A 342 19.22 3.52 -25.22
N GLU A 343 17.93 3.19 -25.25
CA GLU A 343 17.30 2.49 -26.38
C GLU A 343 17.16 3.37 -27.62
N SER A 344 17.06 4.69 -27.43
CA SER A 344 17.06 5.65 -28.54
C SER A 344 18.48 5.93 -29.11
N GLY A 345 19.53 5.28 -28.59
CA GLY A 345 20.91 5.44 -29.05
C GLY A 345 21.60 6.70 -28.50
N ASN A 346 21.16 7.23 -27.39
CA ASN A 346 21.72 8.41 -26.73
C ASN A 346 22.40 8.06 -25.37
N PRO A 347 23.55 7.34 -25.40
CA PRO A 347 24.17 6.83 -24.18
C PRO A 347 24.70 7.93 -23.25
N SER A 348 25.04 9.10 -23.75
CA SER A 348 25.47 10.24 -22.93
C SER A 348 24.34 10.72 -22.04
N MET A 349 23.15 10.99 -22.62
CA MET A 349 21.97 11.41 -21.87
C MET A 349 21.52 10.32 -20.88
N ALA A 350 21.55 9.05 -21.32
CA ALA A 350 21.24 7.93 -20.44
C ALA A 350 22.15 7.89 -19.20
N SER A 351 23.46 8.17 -19.36
CA SER A 351 24.43 8.22 -18.26
C SER A 351 24.17 9.40 -17.33
N ASP A 352 23.74 10.54 -17.85
CA ASP A 352 23.42 11.72 -17.03
C ASP A 352 22.24 11.44 -16.10
N GLU A 353 21.16 10.85 -16.63
CA GLU A 353 19.98 10.48 -15.85
C GLU A 353 20.28 9.32 -14.87
N ALA A 354 21.12 8.36 -15.28
CA ALA A 354 21.56 7.27 -14.40
C ALA A 354 22.36 7.77 -13.18
N ARG A 355 23.13 8.85 -13.31
CA ARG A 355 23.82 9.49 -12.16
C ARG A 355 22.83 10.14 -11.18
N VAL A 356 21.72 10.67 -11.67
CA VAL A 356 20.65 11.16 -10.78
C VAL A 356 19.99 9.98 -10.07
N LEU A 357 19.65 8.92 -10.82
CA LEU A 357 19.07 7.69 -10.29
C LEU A 357 19.95 7.08 -9.18
N GLU A 358 21.27 7.00 -9.38
CA GLU A 358 22.24 6.48 -8.39
C GLU A 358 22.15 7.21 -7.04
N ARG A 359 22.00 8.55 -7.09
CA ARG A 359 21.87 9.39 -5.88
C ARG A 359 20.52 9.21 -5.17
N LEU A 360 19.45 8.97 -5.94
CA LEU A 360 18.10 8.84 -5.40
C LEU A 360 17.83 7.41 -4.88
N ASP A 361 18.24 6.39 -5.64
CA ASP A 361 18.08 4.98 -5.29
C ASP A 361 19.18 4.11 -5.89
N HIS A 362 20.19 3.78 -5.07
CA HIS A 362 21.33 2.97 -5.48
C HIS A 362 20.93 1.54 -5.90
N LYS A 363 19.91 0.95 -5.27
CA LYS A 363 19.46 -0.42 -5.63
C LYS A 363 18.80 -0.44 -7.01
N LEU A 364 17.99 0.56 -7.30
CA LEU A 364 17.36 0.71 -8.62
C LEU A 364 18.39 1.02 -9.69
N TYR A 365 19.43 1.79 -9.37
CA TYR A 365 20.58 2.03 -10.26
C TYR A 365 21.37 0.74 -10.57
N GLU A 366 21.67 -0.09 -9.58
CA GLU A 366 22.30 -1.39 -9.81
C GLU A 366 21.44 -2.30 -10.71
N ARG A 367 20.11 -2.26 -10.53
CA ARG A 367 19.19 -2.99 -11.42
C ARG A 367 19.29 -2.47 -12.85
N TYR A 368 19.29 -1.15 -13.03
CA TYR A 368 19.44 -0.50 -14.34
C TYR A 368 20.71 -0.95 -15.05
N LEU A 369 21.86 -1.04 -14.32
CA LEU A 369 23.11 -1.53 -14.89
C LEU A 369 23.04 -3.01 -15.31
N ARG A 370 22.46 -3.88 -14.46
CA ARG A 370 22.36 -5.32 -14.76
C ARG A 370 21.48 -5.64 -15.99
N GLU A 371 20.46 -4.86 -16.23
CA GLU A 371 19.56 -5.09 -17.38
C GLU A 371 20.19 -4.64 -18.72
N ARG A 372 21.43 -4.09 -18.69
CA ARG A 372 22.15 -3.58 -19.86
C ARG A 372 23.50 -4.24 -20.12
N MET A 373 23.93 -5.13 -19.24
CA MET A 373 25.07 -6.02 -19.46
C MET A 373 24.63 -7.29 -20.16
#